data_29969e7dd2b1bc57b41621a9f7ce9cd2
#
_entry.id   29969e7dd2b1bc57b41621a9f7ce9cd2
#
_cell.length_a   1.000
_cell.length_b   1.000
_cell.length_c   1.000
_cell.angle_alpha   90.00
_cell.angle_beta   90.00
_cell.angle_gamma   90.00
#
_symmetry.space_group_name_H-M   'P 1'
#
loop_
_entity.id
_entity.type
_entity.pdbx_description
1 polymer ?
#
loop_
_entity_poly.entity_id
_entity_poly.type
_entity_poly.pdbx_seq_one_letter_code
_entity_poly.pdbx_strand_id
1 'polypeptide(L)'
;VLGVVLTVGLTQLGCQSDTKSTDTLDHGHAETKVPDVEKSTPPIRVADATLPADVDLGEVVSNAIENIKKGKESGDMSLVMNEGIMKLRAVTERDSNNVAAIYQLGIMSIESGQTEKAVKRFEKLLLLQPENQEYKKILADLKG
;
A
#
# COMPACT_ATOMS: atom_id res chain seq x y z
N VAL A 1 -40.39 2.41 36.13
CA VAL A 1 -41.63 2.96 35.65
C VAL A 1 -41.38 3.60 34.31
N LEU A 2 -42.19 3.16 33.31
CA LEU A 2 -42.33 3.64 31.93
C LEU A 2 -41.07 3.54 31.05
N GLY A 3 -40.95 2.77 29.99
CA GLY A 3 -41.98 2.27 29.07
C GLY A 3 -42.26 3.26 27.95
N VAL A 4 -41.57 3.21 26.81
CA VAL A 4 -42.17 3.55 25.52
C VAL A 4 -41.51 2.70 24.43
N VAL A 5 -42.33 1.86 23.89
CA VAL A 5 -42.26 1.16 22.61
C VAL A 5 -42.90 2.07 21.58
N LEU A 6 -42.39 2.11 20.35
CA LEU A 6 -43.17 2.35 19.12
C LEU A 6 -42.21 2.24 17.91
N THR A 7 -42.37 1.25 17.16
CA THR A 7 -43.11 0.91 15.90
C THR A 7 -42.39 1.35 14.65
N VAL A 8 -41.89 0.33 13.95
CA VAL A 8 -42.31 -0.21 12.65
C VAL A 8 -42.75 0.84 11.61
N GLY A 9 -42.00 0.88 10.54
CA GLY A 9 -42.36 1.54 9.32
C GLY A 9 -41.73 0.81 8.12
N LEU A 10 -42.38 -0.27 7.74
CA LEU A 10 -42.18 -1.00 6.52
C LEU A 10 -42.94 -0.29 5.41
N THR A 11 -42.28 0.16 4.35
CA THR A 11 -42.97 0.46 3.08
C THR A 11 -42.16 -0.09 1.94
N GLN A 12 -42.66 -1.23 1.47
CA GLN A 12 -42.46 -1.72 0.10
C GLN A 12 -43.44 -0.95 -0.82
N LEU A 13 -43.01 -0.69 -2.01
CA LEU A 13 -43.76 -0.63 -3.28
C LEU A 13 -42.67 -0.53 -4.35
N GLY A 14 -42.46 -1.40 -5.26
CA GLY A 14 -43.36 -2.28 -6.00
C GLY A 14 -43.73 -1.60 -7.33
N CYS A 15 -43.44 -2.29 -8.36
CA CYS A 15 -44.01 -2.27 -9.70
C CYS A 15 -42.98 -1.98 -10.79
N GLN A 16 -42.58 -3.02 -11.54
CA GLN A 16 -43.23 -3.65 -12.69
C GLN A 16 -43.12 -2.79 -13.95
N SER A 17 -42.30 -3.30 -14.87
CA SER A 17 -42.59 -4.09 -16.09
C SER A 17 -43.46 -3.36 -17.09
N ASP A 18 -43.04 -3.31 -18.28
CA ASP A 18 -43.52 -3.94 -19.49
C ASP A 18 -43.11 -3.17 -20.73
N THR A 19 -42.50 -3.90 -21.57
CA THR A 19 -42.82 -4.37 -22.92
C THR A 19 -42.69 -3.40 -24.09
N LYS A 20 -41.77 -3.79 -24.95
CA LYS A 20 -42.02 -4.22 -26.35
C LYS A 20 -42.49 -3.16 -27.34
N SER A 21 -41.69 -2.89 -28.30
CA SER A 21 -41.95 -3.17 -29.71
C SER A 21 -41.00 -2.43 -30.63
N THR A 22 -40.29 -3.19 -31.39
CA THR A 22 -40.02 -3.06 -32.82
C THR A 22 -40.46 -1.75 -33.51
N ASP A 23 -39.50 -1.05 -34.14
CA ASP A 23 -39.52 -0.99 -35.60
C ASP A 23 -38.20 -0.44 -36.15
N THR A 24 -37.78 -1.05 -37.20
CA THR A 24 -36.75 -0.71 -38.17
C THR A 24 -36.94 0.65 -38.80
N LEU A 25 -35.83 1.32 -39.09
CA LEU A 25 -35.44 1.96 -40.33
C LEU A 25 -34.24 2.86 -40.15
N ASP A 26 -33.13 2.38 -40.57
CA ASP A 26 -32.23 2.84 -41.63
C ASP A 26 -32.19 4.37 -41.87
N HIS A 27 -31.05 4.89 -41.78
CA HIS A 27 -30.32 5.85 -42.62
C HIS A 27 -29.34 6.72 -41.83
N GLY A 28 -28.10 6.66 -42.22
CA GLY A 28 -27.28 7.85 -42.20
C GLY A 28 -26.01 7.75 -41.37
N HIS A 29 -24.99 7.29 -42.04
CA HIS A 29 -23.59 7.65 -41.79
C HIS A 29 -23.44 9.05 -41.20
N ALA A 30 -22.90 9.10 -40.02
CA ALA A 30 -21.99 10.17 -39.63
C ALA A 30 -20.99 9.56 -38.63
N GLU A 31 -19.91 9.17 -39.22
CA GLU A 31 -18.67 8.81 -38.54
C GLU A 31 -18.16 10.06 -37.82
N THR A 32 -18.57 10.25 -36.57
CA THR A 32 -17.91 11.14 -35.66
C THR A 32 -16.92 10.27 -34.87
N LYS A 33 -15.73 10.25 -35.40
CA LYS A 33 -14.51 9.82 -34.79
C LYS A 33 -14.38 10.53 -33.44
N VAL A 34 -14.83 9.87 -32.37
CA VAL A 34 -14.52 10.28 -31.02
C VAL A 34 -13.03 9.97 -30.87
N PRO A 35 -12.18 10.93 -30.59
CA PRO A 35 -10.80 10.60 -30.29
C PRO A 35 -10.80 9.80 -28.99
N ASP A 36 -10.38 8.55 -29.06
CA ASP A 36 -9.96 7.76 -27.93
C ASP A 36 -8.89 8.55 -27.18
N VAL A 37 -9.34 9.31 -26.20
CA VAL A 37 -8.48 9.73 -25.12
C VAL A 37 -8.41 8.55 -24.18
N GLU A 38 -7.72 7.52 -24.62
CA GLU A 38 -7.12 6.55 -23.74
C GLU A 38 -6.15 7.32 -22.84
N LYS A 39 -6.72 7.84 -21.77
CA LYS A 39 -5.96 8.37 -20.66
C LYS A 39 -5.36 7.18 -19.92
N SER A 40 -4.45 6.50 -20.58
CA SER A 40 -3.49 5.66 -19.91
C SER A 40 -2.67 6.60 -19.04
N THR A 41 -3.11 6.79 -17.81
CA THR A 41 -2.23 7.25 -16.77
C THR A 41 -1.09 6.25 -16.79
N PRO A 42 0.13 6.63 -17.19
CA PRO A 42 1.23 5.69 -17.08
C PRO A 42 1.24 5.23 -15.64
N PRO A 43 1.43 3.91 -15.37
CA PRO A 43 1.63 3.48 -14.00
C PRO A 43 2.70 4.42 -13.45
N ILE A 44 2.41 5.02 -12.30
CA ILE A 44 3.39 5.81 -11.58
C ILE A 44 4.56 4.85 -11.42
N ARG A 45 5.50 4.94 -12.34
CA ARG A 45 6.83 4.36 -12.14
C ARG A 45 7.33 5.10 -10.93
N VAL A 46 7.19 4.44 -9.80
CA VAL A 46 7.92 4.81 -8.59
C VAL A 46 9.33 4.98 -9.10
N ALA A 47 9.80 6.21 -9.12
CA ALA A 47 11.09 6.54 -9.73
C ALA A 47 12.07 5.51 -9.24
N ASP A 48 12.70 4.79 -10.16
CA ASP A 48 13.68 3.77 -9.87
C ASP A 48 14.64 4.36 -8.85
N ALA A 49 14.49 3.98 -7.60
CA ALA A 49 15.46 4.31 -6.58
C ALA A 49 16.67 3.40 -6.80
N THR A 50 17.17 3.39 -8.04
CA THR A 50 18.39 2.65 -8.39
C THR A 50 19.55 3.30 -7.67
N LEU A 51 20.07 2.56 -6.71
CA LEU A 51 21.26 3.00 -6.00
C LEU A 51 22.46 2.91 -6.96
N PRO A 52 23.39 3.88 -6.93
CA PRO A 52 24.66 3.80 -7.65
C PRO A 52 25.37 2.47 -7.36
N ALA A 53 26.13 1.96 -8.34
CA ALA A 53 26.75 0.65 -8.23
C ALA A 53 27.75 0.53 -7.07
N ASP A 54 28.41 1.62 -6.75
CA ASP A 54 29.51 1.76 -5.79
C ASP A 54 29.09 2.37 -4.43
N VAL A 55 27.78 2.55 -4.20
CA VAL A 55 27.29 3.15 -2.96
C VAL A 55 27.46 2.19 -1.78
N ASP A 56 27.84 2.75 -0.63
CA ASP A 56 27.82 2.04 0.65
C ASP A 56 26.36 1.84 1.12
N LEU A 57 25.91 0.59 1.12
CA LEU A 57 24.55 0.26 1.55
C LEU A 57 24.32 0.56 3.03
N GLY A 58 25.34 0.48 3.87
CA GLY A 58 25.25 0.84 5.29
C GLY A 58 24.98 2.34 5.48
N GLU A 59 25.66 3.16 4.72
CA GLU A 59 25.42 4.62 4.73
C GLU A 59 24.02 4.95 4.22
N VAL A 60 23.58 4.32 3.12
CA VAL A 60 22.22 4.51 2.60
C VAL A 60 21.17 4.15 3.64
N VAL A 61 21.34 3.04 4.35
CA VAL A 61 20.41 2.61 5.40
C VAL A 61 20.39 3.62 6.54
N SER A 62 21.54 4.07 7.00
CA SER A 62 21.64 5.05 8.09
C SER A 62 20.96 6.37 7.74
N ASN A 63 21.23 6.89 6.55
CA ASN A 63 20.62 8.12 6.05
C ASN A 63 19.08 7.96 5.87
N ALA A 64 18.63 6.81 5.36
CA ALA A 64 17.22 6.53 5.21
C ALA A 64 16.47 6.47 6.54
N ILE A 65 17.06 5.86 7.57
CA ILE A 65 16.50 5.82 8.93
C ILE A 65 16.40 7.24 9.51
N GLU A 66 17.45 8.04 9.34
CA GLU A 66 17.46 9.43 9.80
C GLU A 66 16.38 10.28 9.11
N ASN A 67 16.21 10.11 7.79
CA ASN A 67 15.18 10.80 7.01
C ASN A 67 13.77 10.39 7.42
N ILE A 68 13.55 9.11 7.74
CA ILE A 68 12.28 8.65 8.30
C ILE A 68 12.00 9.36 9.62
N LYS A 69 12.99 9.43 10.50
CA LYS A 69 12.84 10.10 11.80
C LYS A 69 12.53 11.59 11.61
N LYS A 70 13.35 12.30 10.85
CA LYS A 70 13.17 13.73 10.55
C LYS A 70 11.80 14.01 9.91
N GLY A 71 11.41 13.20 8.93
CA GLY A 71 10.14 13.38 8.25
C GLY A 71 8.94 13.16 9.17
N LYS A 72 9.02 12.21 10.10
CA LYS A 72 7.98 12.00 11.13
C LYS A 72 7.90 13.18 12.10
N GLU A 73 9.04 13.71 12.55
CA GLU A 73 9.11 14.83 13.48
C GLU A 73 8.59 16.13 12.85
N SER A 74 8.87 16.35 11.57
CA SER A 74 8.45 17.55 10.83
C SER A 74 7.08 17.43 10.16
N GLY A 75 6.51 16.21 10.07
CA GLY A 75 5.31 15.93 9.29
C GLY A 75 5.56 15.83 7.77
N ASP A 76 6.81 15.80 7.34
CA ASP A 76 7.17 15.66 5.92
C ASP A 76 7.12 14.20 5.48
N MET A 77 5.93 13.78 5.07
CA MET A 77 5.71 12.42 4.58
C MET A 77 6.41 12.14 3.26
N SER A 78 6.75 13.17 2.47
CA SER A 78 7.53 13.01 1.25
C SER A 78 8.97 12.57 1.57
N LEU A 79 9.58 13.19 2.59
CA LEU A 79 10.89 12.80 3.09
C LEU A 79 10.87 11.34 3.61
N VAL A 80 9.84 10.97 4.40
CA VAL A 80 9.66 9.59 4.90
C VAL A 80 9.60 8.59 3.75
N MET A 81 8.82 8.90 2.72
CA MET A 81 8.59 7.96 1.62
C MET A 81 9.78 7.89 0.67
N ASN A 82 10.23 9.03 0.13
CA ASN A 82 11.20 9.05 -0.96
C ASN A 82 12.63 8.81 -0.49
N GLU A 83 13.05 9.52 0.55
CA GLU A 83 14.42 9.42 1.07
C GLU A 83 14.57 8.40 2.20
N GLY A 84 13.46 7.89 2.72
CA GLY A 84 13.43 6.85 3.73
C GLY A 84 13.06 5.49 3.14
N ILE A 85 11.75 5.22 3.04
CA ILE A 85 11.22 3.89 2.72
C ILE A 85 11.69 3.40 1.35
N MET A 86 11.69 4.26 0.33
CA MET A 86 12.13 3.88 -1.02
C MET A 86 13.61 3.52 -1.06
N LYS A 87 14.47 4.24 -0.33
CA LYS A 87 15.89 3.91 -0.23
C LYS A 87 16.12 2.57 0.47
N LEU A 88 15.40 2.30 1.57
CA LEU A 88 15.48 1.00 2.25
C LEU A 88 15.01 -0.16 1.35
N ARG A 89 13.99 0.06 0.53
CA ARG A 89 13.54 -0.93 -0.45
C ARG A 89 14.62 -1.19 -1.51
N ALA A 90 15.20 -0.14 -2.08
CA ALA A 90 16.30 -0.28 -3.04
C ALA A 90 17.51 -1.03 -2.43
N VAL A 91 17.82 -0.79 -1.15
CA VAL A 91 18.83 -1.59 -0.43
C VAL A 91 18.44 -3.06 -0.38
N THR A 92 17.19 -3.41 -0.04
CA THR A 92 16.74 -4.81 0.03
C THR A 92 16.62 -5.49 -1.33
N GLU A 93 16.45 -4.75 -2.41
CA GLU A 93 16.51 -5.26 -3.79
C GLU A 93 17.93 -5.64 -4.16
N ARG A 94 18.92 -4.88 -3.72
CA ARG A 94 20.34 -5.11 -3.98
C ARG A 94 20.97 -6.13 -3.04
N ASP A 95 20.68 -6.03 -1.76
CA ASP A 95 21.07 -6.96 -0.71
C ASP A 95 19.82 -7.41 0.05
N SER A 96 19.28 -8.53 -0.41
CA SER A 96 18.04 -9.07 0.16
C SER A 96 18.20 -9.57 1.60
N ASN A 97 19.41 -9.67 2.11
CA ASN A 97 19.72 -10.12 3.47
C ASN A 97 20.17 -8.96 4.39
N ASN A 98 20.04 -7.73 3.93
CA ASN A 98 20.37 -6.58 4.76
C ASN A 98 19.43 -6.46 5.96
N VAL A 99 19.92 -6.93 7.11
CA VAL A 99 19.14 -7.03 8.36
C VAL A 99 18.57 -5.69 8.78
N ALA A 100 19.38 -4.62 8.73
CA ALA A 100 18.97 -3.29 9.17
C ALA A 100 17.84 -2.71 8.29
N ALA A 101 17.95 -2.85 6.97
CA ALA A 101 16.93 -2.40 6.05
C ALA A 101 15.62 -3.20 6.20
N ILE A 102 15.71 -4.54 6.33
CA ILE A 102 14.53 -5.40 6.53
C ILE A 102 13.84 -5.07 7.85
N TYR A 103 14.61 -4.88 8.91
CA TYR A 103 14.09 -4.53 10.24
C TYR A 103 13.32 -3.21 10.18
N GLN A 104 13.94 -2.16 9.66
CA GLN A 104 13.31 -0.85 9.57
C GLN A 104 12.03 -0.87 8.71
N LEU A 105 12.06 -1.58 7.58
CA LEU A 105 10.86 -1.79 6.77
C LEU A 105 9.79 -2.61 7.50
N GLY A 106 10.20 -3.54 8.37
CA GLY A 106 9.32 -4.29 9.26
C GLY A 106 8.58 -3.37 10.23
N ILE A 107 9.31 -2.52 10.93
CA ILE A 107 8.76 -1.51 11.85
C ILE A 107 7.79 -0.57 11.12
N MET A 108 8.18 -0.04 9.95
CA MET A 108 7.31 0.81 9.14
C MET A 108 6.03 0.10 8.71
N SER A 109 6.08 -1.22 8.52
CA SER A 109 4.88 -2.01 8.20
C SER A 109 3.95 -2.18 9.40
N ILE A 110 4.49 -2.32 10.61
CA ILE A 110 3.71 -2.33 11.85
C ILE A 110 2.99 -0.99 12.02
N GLU A 111 3.72 0.10 11.94
CA GLU A 111 3.20 1.45 12.12
C GLU A 111 2.11 1.82 11.11
N SER A 112 2.21 1.30 9.89
CA SER A 112 1.21 1.52 8.83
C SER A 112 0.08 0.48 8.81
N GLY A 113 0.00 -0.41 9.80
CA GLY A 113 -1.03 -1.44 9.90
C GLY A 113 -0.92 -2.57 8.86
N GLN A 114 0.21 -2.68 8.16
CA GLN A 114 0.44 -3.72 7.16
C GLN A 114 0.98 -5.01 7.81
N THR A 115 0.17 -5.62 8.69
CA THR A 115 0.57 -6.75 9.55
C THR A 115 1.17 -7.91 8.76
N GLU A 116 0.57 -8.31 7.64
CA GLU A 116 1.09 -9.43 6.84
C GLU A 116 2.50 -9.16 6.29
N LYS A 117 2.78 -7.92 5.89
CA LYS A 117 4.11 -7.54 5.42
C LYS A 117 5.12 -7.49 6.57
N ALA A 118 4.69 -7.02 7.73
CA ALA A 118 5.50 -7.04 8.93
C ALA A 118 5.88 -8.48 9.30
N VAL A 119 4.90 -9.39 9.39
CA VAL A 119 5.12 -10.81 9.68
C VAL A 119 6.17 -11.40 8.73
N LYS A 120 6.01 -11.26 7.41
CA LYS A 120 6.96 -11.78 6.42
C LYS A 120 8.38 -11.26 6.63
N ARG A 121 8.52 -9.98 6.99
CA ARG A 121 9.83 -9.37 7.25
C ARG A 121 10.48 -9.90 8.52
N PHE A 122 9.72 -10.04 9.61
CA PHE A 122 10.24 -10.58 10.86
C PHE A 122 10.51 -12.08 10.78
N GLU A 123 9.74 -12.84 10.01
CA GLU A 123 10.08 -14.25 9.70
C GLU A 123 11.41 -14.34 8.96
N LYS A 124 11.64 -13.47 7.97
CA LYS A 124 12.93 -13.41 7.25
C LYS A 124 14.08 -13.03 8.19
N LEU A 125 13.87 -12.06 9.08
CA LEU A 125 14.86 -11.67 10.07
C LEU A 125 15.23 -12.83 11.02
N LEU A 126 14.26 -13.66 11.41
CA LEU A 126 14.52 -14.85 12.21
C LEU A 126 15.25 -15.95 11.45
N LEU A 127 15.09 -16.05 10.12
CA LEU A 127 15.93 -16.94 9.30
C LEU A 127 17.39 -16.49 9.29
N LEU A 128 17.63 -15.16 9.32
CA LEU A 128 18.97 -14.59 9.32
C LEU A 128 19.59 -14.58 10.73
N GLN A 129 18.78 -14.39 11.75
CA GLN A 129 19.18 -14.29 13.16
C GLN A 129 18.22 -15.08 14.07
N PRO A 130 18.30 -16.43 14.07
CA PRO A 130 17.32 -17.31 14.73
C PRO A 130 17.27 -17.16 16.25
N GLU A 131 18.33 -16.67 16.88
CA GLU A 131 18.41 -16.49 18.33
C GLU A 131 17.94 -15.10 18.81
N ASN A 132 17.54 -14.22 17.90
CA ASN A 132 17.14 -12.87 18.24
C ASN A 132 15.77 -12.87 18.95
N GLN A 133 15.78 -12.60 20.27
CA GLN A 133 14.59 -12.65 21.13
C GLN A 133 13.61 -11.50 20.81
N GLU A 134 14.12 -10.35 20.37
CA GLU A 134 13.29 -9.21 20.00
C GLU A 134 12.41 -9.57 18.79
N TYR A 135 13.00 -10.21 17.76
CA TYR A 135 12.25 -10.60 16.56
C TYR A 135 11.21 -11.69 16.88
N LYS A 136 11.57 -12.64 17.77
CA LYS A 136 10.63 -13.67 18.27
C LYS A 136 9.43 -13.02 18.95
N LYS A 137 9.67 -12.05 19.82
CA LYS A 137 8.63 -11.32 20.53
C LYS A 137 7.72 -10.53 19.59
N ILE A 138 8.32 -9.72 18.72
CA ILE A 138 7.54 -8.92 17.74
C ILE A 138 6.67 -9.84 16.87
N LEU A 139 7.22 -10.96 16.41
CA LEU A 139 6.47 -11.90 15.57
C LEU A 139 5.32 -12.57 16.36
N ALA A 140 5.52 -12.89 17.62
CA ALA A 140 4.46 -13.41 18.48
C ALA A 140 3.33 -12.38 18.67
N ASP A 141 3.69 -11.13 18.95
CA ASP A 141 2.72 -10.03 19.12
C ASP A 141 1.92 -9.75 17.83
N LEU A 142 2.55 -9.92 16.65
CA LEU A 142 1.88 -9.73 15.35
C LEU A 142 0.91 -10.86 14.98
N LYS A 143 1.14 -12.05 15.48
CA LYS A 143 0.32 -13.26 15.18
C LYS A 143 -0.79 -13.49 16.22
N GLY A 144 -0.70 -12.82 17.37
CA GLY A 144 -1.65 -12.65 18.47
C GLY A 144 -2.39 -13.69 18.97
#